data_2cace557070c9cc8c584cf0caa25e005
#
_entry.id   2cace557070c9cc8c584cf0caa25e005
#
_cell.length_a   1.000
_cell.length_b   1.000
_cell.length_c   1.000
_cell.angle_alpha   90.00
_cell.angle_beta   90.00
_cell.angle_gamma   90.00
#
_symmetry.space_group_name_H-M   'P 1'
#
loop_
_entity.id
_entity.type
_entity.pdbx_description
1 polymer ?
#
loop_
_entity_poly.entity_id
_entity_poly.type
_entity_poly.pdbx_seq_one_letter_code
_entity_poly.pdbx_strand_id
1 'polypeptide(L)'
;MFKKINLKNKTALVTGAGKGLGKACAIALAEAGAKVIILSRTKSDLIKVNKIIKKTKGSSQLFVCDVTNLDDLKKVLRKISQLDILVNNAGNNRPQHFTKVSQENMEYLTNLNMKAAFNVAQLCSQKMVKAKNRKKIGGSIIHMSSQLGRVGCEGRNVYNMNKFGVEGLARGMAYELAPYNIRVNTICPTFVETPMVKKFFKNKKFKNKMLKNIPLGRVAKESDVATAVAFLAANSSEMITGTSLLVDGGWTAQ
;
A
#
# COMPACT_ATOMS: atom_id res chain seq x y z
N MET A 1 6.70 -26.31 -10.98
CA MET A 1 5.86 -25.62 -11.99
C MET A 1 5.72 -24.16 -11.61
N PHE A 2 5.91 -23.25 -12.56
CA PHE A 2 5.80 -21.79 -12.31
C PHE A 2 4.35 -21.37 -12.05
N LYS A 3 4.07 -20.75 -10.90
CA LYS A 3 2.73 -20.26 -10.55
C LYS A 3 2.52 -18.86 -11.13
N LYS A 4 1.64 -18.71 -12.10
CA LYS A 4 1.27 -17.41 -12.68
C LYS A 4 0.53 -16.54 -11.66
N ILE A 5 0.66 -15.22 -11.78
CA ILE A 5 -0.16 -14.26 -11.02
C ILE A 5 -1.61 -14.42 -11.49
N ASN A 6 -2.48 -14.95 -10.64
CA ASN A 6 -3.90 -15.14 -10.90
C ASN A 6 -4.69 -14.86 -9.62
N LEU A 7 -5.61 -13.89 -9.69
CA LEU A 7 -6.43 -13.43 -8.57
C LEU A 7 -7.93 -13.63 -8.83
N LYS A 8 -8.30 -14.52 -9.77
CA LYS A 8 -9.71 -14.88 -10.00
C LYS A 8 -10.37 -15.35 -8.70
N ASN A 9 -11.60 -14.94 -8.49
CA ASN A 9 -12.40 -15.23 -7.29
C ASN A 9 -11.85 -14.63 -5.98
N LYS A 10 -10.87 -13.72 -6.04
CA LYS A 10 -10.37 -12.98 -4.89
C LYS A 10 -10.96 -11.56 -4.86
N THR A 11 -11.24 -11.07 -3.65
CA THR A 11 -11.67 -9.68 -3.42
C THR A 11 -10.54 -8.92 -2.75
N ALA A 12 -10.11 -7.83 -3.38
CA ALA A 12 -9.03 -6.97 -2.90
C ALA A 12 -9.56 -5.60 -2.47
N LEU A 13 -9.14 -5.11 -1.31
CA LEU A 13 -9.37 -3.73 -0.86
C LEU A 13 -8.08 -2.93 -1.03
N VAL A 14 -8.17 -1.77 -1.69
CA VAL A 14 -7.05 -0.84 -1.85
C VAL A 14 -7.41 0.52 -1.26
N THR A 15 -6.67 0.95 -0.23
CA THR A 15 -6.83 2.28 0.37
C THR A 15 -6.00 3.32 -0.38
N GLY A 16 -6.50 4.57 -0.44
CA GLY A 16 -5.83 5.62 -1.22
C GLY A 16 -5.83 5.36 -2.73
N ALA A 17 -6.82 4.61 -3.24
CA ALA A 17 -6.87 4.11 -4.60
C ALA A 17 -7.21 5.15 -5.68
N GLY A 18 -7.46 6.42 -5.32
CA GLY A 18 -7.90 7.44 -6.28
C GLY A 18 -6.80 7.94 -7.24
N LYS A 19 -5.52 7.84 -6.87
CA LYS A 19 -4.37 8.33 -7.66
C LYS A 19 -3.06 7.64 -7.27
N GLY A 20 -2.00 7.86 -8.05
CA GLY A 20 -0.66 7.38 -7.76
C GLY A 20 -0.60 5.86 -7.59
N LEU A 21 0.19 5.40 -6.65
CA LEU A 21 0.42 3.98 -6.39
C LEU A 21 -0.86 3.20 -6.11
N GLY A 22 -1.78 3.77 -5.29
CA GLY A 22 -3.04 3.09 -4.99
C GLY A 22 -3.90 2.85 -6.23
N LYS A 23 -3.96 3.82 -7.17
CA LYS A 23 -4.61 3.65 -8.47
C LYS A 23 -3.94 2.54 -9.27
N ALA A 24 -2.62 2.56 -9.39
CA ALA A 24 -1.88 1.57 -10.17
C ALA A 24 -2.03 0.16 -9.60
N CYS A 25 -1.94 0.00 -8.27
CA CYS A 25 -2.18 -1.27 -7.60
C CYS A 25 -3.61 -1.79 -7.84
N ALA A 26 -4.62 -0.91 -7.76
CA ALA A 26 -6.01 -1.31 -7.99
C ALA A 26 -6.23 -1.81 -9.42
N ILE A 27 -5.63 -1.16 -10.42
CA ILE A 27 -5.70 -1.56 -11.83
C ILE A 27 -5.00 -2.92 -12.02
N ALA A 28 -3.76 -3.08 -11.53
CA ALA A 28 -3.00 -4.31 -11.69
C ALA A 28 -3.69 -5.53 -11.03
N LEU A 29 -4.29 -5.35 -9.84
CA LEU A 29 -5.05 -6.40 -9.19
C LEU A 29 -6.31 -6.79 -9.98
N ALA A 30 -7.00 -5.81 -10.59
CA ALA A 30 -8.15 -6.07 -11.44
C ALA A 30 -7.76 -6.79 -12.73
N GLU A 31 -6.66 -6.41 -13.37
CA GLU A 31 -6.09 -7.08 -14.55
C GLU A 31 -5.66 -8.51 -14.24
N ALA A 32 -5.18 -8.77 -13.01
CA ALA A 32 -4.90 -10.12 -12.52
C ALA A 32 -6.17 -10.93 -12.19
N GLY A 33 -7.37 -10.35 -12.30
CA GLY A 33 -8.66 -11.03 -12.15
C GLY A 33 -9.37 -10.82 -10.81
N ALA A 34 -8.86 -9.98 -9.90
CA ALA A 34 -9.54 -9.69 -8.63
C ALA A 34 -10.75 -8.77 -8.82
N LYS A 35 -11.78 -8.97 -7.98
CA LYS A 35 -12.77 -7.93 -7.71
C LYS A 35 -12.13 -6.89 -6.78
N VAL A 36 -11.99 -5.64 -7.24
CA VAL A 36 -11.25 -4.62 -6.48
C VAL A 36 -12.20 -3.61 -5.83
N ILE A 37 -12.08 -3.46 -4.52
CA ILE A 37 -12.74 -2.42 -3.75
C ILE A 37 -11.78 -1.26 -3.63
N ILE A 38 -12.13 -0.11 -4.23
CA ILE A 38 -11.31 1.09 -4.27
C ILE A 38 -11.81 2.13 -3.27
N LEU A 39 -10.91 2.57 -2.38
CA LEU A 39 -11.22 3.47 -1.28
C LEU A 39 -10.39 4.75 -1.37
N SER A 40 -11.03 5.91 -1.33
CA SER A 40 -10.38 7.21 -1.11
C SER A 40 -11.38 8.29 -0.71
N ARG A 41 -10.88 9.47 -0.33
CA ARG A 41 -11.71 10.61 0.06
C ARG A 41 -12.37 11.32 -1.12
N THR A 42 -11.80 11.22 -2.32
CA THR A 42 -12.23 11.99 -3.50
C THR A 42 -13.04 11.12 -4.44
N LYS A 43 -14.35 11.36 -4.50
CA LYS A 43 -15.28 10.59 -5.35
C LYS A 43 -14.94 10.66 -6.83
N SER A 44 -14.59 11.84 -7.35
CA SER A 44 -14.24 12.04 -8.76
C SER A 44 -13.03 11.23 -9.20
N ASP A 45 -12.00 11.09 -8.33
CA ASP A 45 -10.82 10.28 -8.62
C ASP A 45 -11.19 8.78 -8.66
N LEU A 46 -12.00 8.32 -7.71
CA LEU A 46 -12.49 6.93 -7.71
C LEU A 46 -13.31 6.59 -8.95
N ILE A 47 -14.17 7.51 -9.42
CA ILE A 47 -14.94 7.31 -10.66
C ILE A 47 -14.01 7.13 -11.87
N LYS A 48 -12.94 7.93 -11.97
CA LYS A 48 -11.93 7.80 -13.04
C LYS A 48 -11.26 6.42 -12.99
N VAL A 49 -10.83 5.98 -11.81
CA VAL A 49 -10.18 4.67 -11.63
C VAL A 49 -11.14 3.53 -11.95
N ASN A 50 -12.40 3.60 -11.48
CA ASN A 50 -13.44 2.63 -11.78
C ASN A 50 -13.69 2.50 -13.29
N LYS A 51 -13.71 3.63 -14.03
CA LYS A 51 -13.84 3.62 -15.50
C LYS A 51 -12.65 2.92 -16.16
N ILE A 52 -11.43 3.15 -15.70
CA ILE A 52 -10.22 2.48 -16.25
C ILE A 52 -10.33 0.96 -16.02
N ILE A 53 -10.62 0.52 -14.80
CA ILE A 53 -10.76 -0.91 -14.47
C ILE A 53 -11.85 -1.58 -15.34
N LYS A 54 -12.98 -0.93 -15.53
CA LYS A 54 -14.06 -1.45 -16.39
C LYS A 54 -13.64 -1.59 -17.86
N LYS A 55 -12.82 -0.65 -18.38
CA LYS A 55 -12.30 -0.73 -19.76
C LYS A 55 -11.41 -1.96 -19.98
N THR A 56 -10.69 -2.43 -18.96
CA THR A 56 -9.89 -3.66 -19.02
C THR A 56 -10.70 -4.93 -18.68
N LYS A 57 -12.05 -4.86 -18.73
CA LYS A 57 -12.98 -5.93 -18.34
C LYS A 57 -12.82 -6.38 -16.88
N GLY A 58 -12.16 -5.59 -16.04
CA GLY A 58 -12.02 -5.82 -14.61
C GLY A 58 -13.28 -5.46 -13.82
N SER A 59 -13.37 -5.96 -12.58
CA SER A 59 -14.48 -5.68 -11.66
C SER A 59 -14.03 -4.79 -10.51
N SER A 60 -14.74 -3.68 -10.28
CA SER A 60 -14.48 -2.82 -9.11
C SER A 60 -15.73 -2.22 -8.51
N GLN A 61 -15.64 -1.97 -7.20
CA GLN A 61 -16.63 -1.24 -6.40
C GLN A 61 -15.94 -0.09 -5.68
N LEU A 62 -16.53 1.10 -5.68
CA LEU A 62 -15.93 2.30 -5.08
C LEU A 62 -16.66 2.72 -3.80
N PHE A 63 -15.87 3.16 -2.81
CA PHE A 63 -16.39 3.77 -1.59
C PHE A 63 -15.62 5.05 -1.27
N VAL A 64 -16.32 6.14 -1.02
CA VAL A 64 -15.74 7.36 -0.47
C VAL A 64 -15.59 7.16 1.04
N CYS A 65 -14.34 7.25 1.52
CA CYS A 65 -14.03 7.05 2.94
C CYS A 65 -12.72 7.75 3.30
N ASP A 66 -12.69 8.42 4.44
CA ASP A 66 -11.44 8.81 5.08
C ASP A 66 -11.00 7.68 6.02
N VAL A 67 -9.84 7.08 5.75
CA VAL A 67 -9.30 5.98 6.57
C VAL A 67 -8.92 6.41 7.99
N THR A 68 -8.83 7.71 8.26
CA THR A 68 -8.61 8.26 9.60
C THR A 68 -9.89 8.33 10.43
N ASN A 69 -11.06 8.22 9.78
CA ASN A 69 -12.36 8.12 10.43
C ASN A 69 -12.73 6.64 10.60
N LEU A 70 -12.62 6.15 11.85
CA LEU A 70 -12.84 4.75 12.19
C LEU A 70 -14.28 4.29 11.91
N ASP A 71 -15.27 5.15 12.14
CA ASP A 71 -16.68 4.78 11.97
C ASP A 71 -17.06 4.69 10.48
N ASP A 72 -16.53 5.58 9.65
CA ASP A 72 -16.70 5.50 8.20
C ASP A 72 -16.05 4.22 7.65
N LEU A 73 -14.87 3.89 8.13
CA LEU A 73 -14.19 2.66 7.75
C LEU A 73 -15.00 1.41 8.15
N LYS A 74 -15.54 1.36 9.38
CA LYS A 74 -16.43 0.28 9.83
C LYS A 74 -17.69 0.16 8.98
N LYS A 75 -18.34 1.31 8.63
CA LYS A 75 -19.52 1.34 7.74
C LYS A 75 -19.19 0.73 6.37
N VAL A 76 -18.05 1.07 5.78
CA VAL A 76 -17.61 0.51 4.50
C VAL A 76 -17.36 -0.99 4.62
N LEU A 77 -16.61 -1.43 5.62
CA LEU A 77 -16.26 -2.85 5.80
C LEU A 77 -17.47 -3.75 6.03
N ARG A 78 -18.57 -3.23 6.64
CA ARG A 78 -19.82 -3.98 6.77
C ARG A 78 -20.46 -4.30 5.41
N LYS A 79 -20.27 -3.46 4.38
CA LYS A 79 -20.82 -3.63 3.03
C LYS A 79 -19.99 -4.60 2.16
N ILE A 80 -18.84 -5.04 2.64
CA ILE A 80 -17.95 -5.97 1.95
C ILE A 80 -18.26 -7.38 2.44
N SER A 81 -18.76 -8.25 1.58
CA SER A 81 -19.08 -9.65 1.96
C SER A 81 -17.82 -10.50 2.12
N GLN A 82 -16.88 -10.41 1.17
CA GLN A 82 -15.65 -11.19 1.13
C GLN A 82 -14.44 -10.26 1.04
N LEU A 83 -13.37 -10.59 1.76
CA LEU A 83 -12.08 -9.88 1.68
C LEU A 83 -10.94 -10.90 1.75
N ASP A 84 -10.09 -10.92 0.72
CA ASP A 84 -8.96 -11.84 0.60
C ASP A 84 -7.62 -11.11 0.55
N ILE A 85 -7.62 -9.89 0.04
CA ILE A 85 -6.41 -9.10 -0.17
C ILE A 85 -6.64 -7.69 0.37
N LEU A 86 -5.68 -7.18 1.14
CA LEU A 86 -5.60 -5.78 1.53
C LEU A 86 -4.33 -5.15 0.97
N VAL A 87 -4.48 -4.05 0.22
CA VAL A 87 -3.37 -3.14 -0.07
C VAL A 87 -3.57 -1.88 0.76
N ASN A 88 -2.86 -1.80 1.87
CA ASN A 88 -2.93 -0.69 2.82
C ASN A 88 -1.96 0.41 2.40
N ASN A 89 -2.43 1.27 1.48
CA ASN A 89 -1.59 2.22 0.76
C ASN A 89 -1.84 3.69 1.15
N ALA A 90 -2.98 4.04 1.74
CA ALA A 90 -3.28 5.43 2.10
C ALA A 90 -2.16 6.03 2.97
N GLY A 91 -1.64 7.16 2.55
CA GLY A 91 -0.53 7.83 3.24
C GLY A 91 -0.16 9.16 2.58
N ASN A 92 0.64 9.94 3.28
CA ASN A 92 1.15 11.24 2.81
C ASN A 92 2.54 11.51 3.38
N ASN A 93 3.20 12.53 2.83
CA ASN A 93 4.49 13.02 3.30
C ASN A 93 4.50 14.55 3.26
N ARG A 94 4.88 15.17 4.39
CA ARG A 94 5.06 16.62 4.55
C ARG A 94 6.45 16.86 5.10
N PRO A 95 7.46 17.14 4.25
CA PRO A 95 8.83 17.32 4.68
C PRO A 95 9.01 18.54 5.58
N GLN A 96 9.73 18.35 6.70
CA GLN A 96 10.21 19.41 7.58
C GLN A 96 11.56 18.99 8.18
N HIS A 97 12.49 19.95 8.33
CA HIS A 97 13.74 19.69 9.05
C HIS A 97 13.41 19.33 10.51
N PHE A 98 14.17 18.40 11.10
CA PHE A 98 13.85 17.85 12.43
C PHE A 98 13.59 18.89 13.49
N THR A 99 14.46 19.90 13.61
CA THR A 99 14.34 20.98 14.60
C THR A 99 13.17 21.94 14.36
N LYS A 100 12.47 21.81 13.21
CA LYS A 100 11.34 22.66 12.80
C LYS A 100 10.05 21.87 12.58
N VAL A 101 10.03 20.59 12.96
CA VAL A 101 8.80 19.78 12.86
C VAL A 101 7.75 20.36 13.81
N SER A 102 6.63 20.80 13.26
CA SER A 102 5.51 21.25 14.07
C SER A 102 4.74 20.05 14.66
N GLN A 103 4.15 20.24 15.84
CA GLN A 103 3.30 19.24 16.49
C GLN A 103 2.14 18.83 15.56
N GLU A 104 1.49 19.80 14.91
CA GLU A 104 0.43 19.54 13.92
C GLU A 104 0.87 18.59 12.81
N ASN A 105 2.08 18.80 12.26
CA ASN A 105 2.59 17.95 11.18
C ASN A 105 2.93 16.55 11.68
N MET A 106 3.49 16.42 12.86
CA MET A 106 3.78 15.15 13.51
C MET A 106 2.49 14.35 13.74
N GLU A 107 1.48 14.96 14.31
CA GLU A 107 0.18 14.34 14.58
C GLU A 107 -0.55 13.95 13.29
N TYR A 108 -0.60 14.86 12.30
CA TYR A 108 -1.21 14.58 11.01
C TYR A 108 -0.59 13.37 10.32
N LEU A 109 0.74 13.33 10.22
CA LEU A 109 1.44 12.23 9.55
C LEU A 109 1.32 10.93 10.33
N THR A 110 1.41 10.96 11.65
CA THR A 110 1.28 9.77 12.49
C THR A 110 -0.14 9.22 12.48
N ASN A 111 -1.14 10.10 12.53
CA ASN A 111 -2.54 9.68 12.43
C ASN A 111 -2.83 8.99 11.08
N LEU A 112 -2.34 9.54 9.96
CA LEU A 112 -2.61 8.98 8.64
C LEU A 112 -1.73 7.76 8.31
N ASN A 113 -0.40 7.86 8.52
CA ASN A 113 0.54 6.84 8.03
C ASN A 113 0.70 5.65 9.00
N MET A 114 0.39 5.82 10.29
CA MET A 114 0.55 4.78 11.30
C MET A 114 -0.77 4.37 11.93
N LYS A 115 -1.48 5.28 12.62
CA LYS A 115 -2.72 4.95 13.33
C LYS A 115 -3.82 4.46 12.37
N ALA A 116 -4.06 5.17 11.27
CA ALA A 116 -5.05 4.74 10.28
C ALA A 116 -4.62 3.44 9.58
N ALA A 117 -3.31 3.27 9.28
CA ALA A 117 -2.81 2.03 8.70
C ALA A 117 -3.03 0.83 9.63
N PHE A 118 -2.79 1.00 10.95
CA PHE A 118 -3.11 0.00 11.97
C PHE A 118 -4.61 -0.34 11.99
N ASN A 119 -5.48 0.67 12.09
CA ASN A 119 -6.93 0.47 12.18
C ASN A 119 -7.49 -0.25 10.94
N VAL A 120 -7.05 0.14 9.74
CA VAL A 120 -7.42 -0.53 8.48
C VAL A 120 -6.99 -1.99 8.52
N ALA A 121 -5.74 -2.25 8.89
CA ALA A 121 -5.19 -3.60 8.95
C ALA A 121 -5.94 -4.47 9.96
N GLN A 122 -6.19 -3.96 11.18
CA GLN A 122 -6.89 -4.68 12.22
C GLN A 122 -8.33 -5.06 11.81
N LEU A 123 -9.11 -4.10 11.33
CA LEU A 123 -10.50 -4.35 10.93
C LEU A 123 -10.59 -5.28 9.71
N CYS A 124 -9.66 -5.15 8.75
CA CYS A 124 -9.58 -6.07 7.62
C CYS A 124 -9.19 -7.48 8.06
N SER A 125 -8.21 -7.61 8.95
CA SER A 125 -7.77 -8.90 9.50
C SER A 125 -8.90 -9.61 10.25
N GLN A 126 -9.64 -8.89 11.10
CA GLN A 126 -10.81 -9.42 11.81
C GLN A 126 -11.87 -9.98 10.84
N LYS A 127 -12.09 -9.27 9.71
CA LYS A 127 -12.99 -9.73 8.68
C LYS A 127 -12.45 -10.96 7.92
N MET A 128 -11.16 -10.95 7.59
CA MET A 128 -10.50 -12.06 6.88
C MET A 128 -10.51 -13.34 7.74
N VAL A 129 -10.15 -13.24 9.02
CA VAL A 129 -10.10 -14.38 9.95
C VAL A 129 -11.47 -15.05 10.13
N LYS A 130 -12.55 -14.27 10.16
CA LYS A 130 -13.94 -14.76 10.30
C LYS A 130 -14.50 -15.41 9.03
N ALA A 131 -13.82 -15.30 7.89
CA ALA A 131 -14.32 -15.87 6.64
C ALA A 131 -14.33 -17.40 6.66
N LYS A 132 -15.42 -17.99 6.21
CA LYS A 132 -15.56 -19.46 6.08
C LYS A 132 -14.42 -20.03 5.23
N ASN A 133 -13.80 -21.12 5.68
CA ASN A 133 -12.69 -21.80 4.99
C ASN A 133 -11.43 -20.92 4.82
N ARG A 134 -11.19 -19.88 5.68
CA ARG A 134 -10.04 -19.00 5.55
C ARG A 134 -8.71 -19.74 5.48
N LYS A 135 -8.48 -20.74 6.32
CA LYS A 135 -7.24 -21.54 6.30
C LYS A 135 -6.97 -22.20 4.95
N LYS A 136 -8.01 -22.64 4.23
CA LYS A 136 -7.91 -23.24 2.90
C LYS A 136 -7.72 -22.18 1.81
N ILE A 137 -8.45 -21.08 1.89
CA ILE A 137 -8.44 -20.02 0.86
C ILE A 137 -7.20 -19.14 0.95
N GLY A 138 -6.69 -18.93 2.18
CA GLY A 138 -5.60 -18.01 2.46
C GLY A 138 -5.97 -16.53 2.30
N GLY A 139 -5.05 -15.64 2.62
CA GLY A 139 -5.18 -14.20 2.46
C GLY A 139 -3.85 -13.50 2.29
N SER A 140 -3.85 -12.25 1.83
CA SER A 140 -2.65 -11.43 1.72
C SER A 140 -2.90 -10.00 2.15
N ILE A 141 -2.08 -9.49 3.07
CA ILE A 141 -2.06 -8.09 3.50
C ILE A 141 -0.73 -7.50 3.06
N ILE A 142 -0.81 -6.38 2.35
CA ILE A 142 0.36 -5.70 1.79
C ILE A 142 0.32 -4.26 2.26
N HIS A 143 1.26 -3.88 3.11
CA HIS A 143 1.42 -2.50 3.54
C HIS A 143 2.33 -1.75 2.57
N MET A 144 1.90 -0.58 2.12
CA MET A 144 2.76 0.33 1.36
C MET A 144 3.68 1.07 2.33
N SER A 145 4.89 0.55 2.47
CA SER A 145 5.97 1.17 3.22
C SER A 145 6.79 2.13 2.34
N SER A 146 8.08 2.15 2.49
CA SER A 146 9.05 2.96 1.74
C SER A 146 10.46 2.42 1.99
N GLN A 147 11.43 2.70 1.10
CA GLN A 147 12.84 2.54 1.47
C GLN A 147 13.18 3.36 2.75
N LEU A 148 12.41 4.41 3.04
CA LEU A 148 12.52 5.19 4.28
C LEU A 148 11.98 4.49 5.53
N GLY A 149 11.52 3.27 5.42
CA GLY A 149 11.34 2.32 6.52
C GLY A 149 12.60 1.50 6.82
N ARG A 150 13.72 1.76 6.12
CA ARG A 150 15.02 1.09 6.26
C ARG A 150 16.18 2.06 6.47
N VAL A 151 16.13 3.23 5.83
CA VAL A 151 17.20 4.24 5.86
C VAL A 151 16.63 5.61 6.19
N GLY A 152 17.49 6.51 6.72
CA GLY A 152 17.14 7.89 6.99
C GLY A 152 17.12 8.76 5.73
N CYS A 153 16.39 9.87 5.80
CA CYS A 153 16.45 10.91 4.77
C CYS A 153 16.16 12.29 5.41
N GLU A 154 16.92 13.28 4.97
CA GLU A 154 16.78 14.66 5.42
C GLU A 154 15.35 15.16 5.27
N GLY A 155 14.82 15.83 6.31
CA GLY A 155 13.49 16.39 6.33
C GLY A 155 12.35 15.38 6.35
N ARG A 156 12.61 14.11 6.65
CA ARG A 156 11.62 13.01 6.62
C ARG A 156 11.44 12.29 7.96
N ASN A 157 11.87 12.86 9.06
CA ASN A 157 11.96 12.19 10.36
C ASN A 157 10.63 11.54 10.80
N VAL A 158 9.53 12.30 10.78
CA VAL A 158 8.19 11.77 11.13
C VAL A 158 7.75 10.67 10.15
N TYR A 159 8.00 10.87 8.86
CA TYR A 159 7.68 9.87 7.85
C TYR A 159 8.52 8.59 8.02
N ASN A 160 9.83 8.73 8.29
CA ASN A 160 10.70 7.61 8.63
C ASN A 160 10.16 6.83 9.84
N MET A 161 9.92 7.51 10.96
CA MET A 161 9.36 6.92 12.18
C MET A 161 8.10 6.10 11.87
N ASN A 162 7.16 6.66 11.11
CA ASN A 162 5.92 5.99 10.75
C ASN A 162 6.16 4.78 9.85
N LYS A 163 7.10 4.86 8.89
CA LYS A 163 7.39 3.73 7.98
C LYS A 163 8.15 2.60 8.67
N PHE A 164 9.08 2.91 9.58
CA PHE A 164 9.67 1.90 10.47
C PHE A 164 8.61 1.24 11.35
N GLY A 165 7.65 2.01 11.88
CA GLY A 165 6.52 1.46 12.63
C GLY A 165 5.65 0.50 11.82
N VAL A 166 5.39 0.81 10.54
CA VAL A 166 4.65 -0.08 9.61
C VAL A 166 5.44 -1.37 9.34
N GLU A 167 6.77 -1.31 9.24
CA GLU A 167 7.62 -2.50 9.10
C GLU A 167 7.51 -3.42 10.34
N GLY A 168 7.53 -2.84 11.55
CA GLY A 168 7.34 -3.58 12.79
C GLY A 168 5.93 -4.19 12.88
N LEU A 169 4.89 -3.41 12.55
CA LEU A 169 3.51 -3.87 12.51
C LEU A 169 3.34 -5.08 11.58
N ALA A 170 3.90 -5.02 10.37
CA ALA A 170 3.78 -6.10 9.40
C ALA A 170 4.40 -7.41 9.90
N ARG A 171 5.54 -7.37 10.61
CA ARG A 171 6.18 -8.55 11.20
C ARG A 171 5.33 -9.18 12.31
N GLY A 172 4.83 -8.36 13.25
CA GLY A 172 3.94 -8.85 14.32
C GLY A 172 2.67 -9.49 13.73
N MET A 173 2.02 -8.81 12.78
CA MET A 173 0.84 -9.35 12.11
C MET A 173 1.13 -10.63 11.32
N ALA A 174 2.30 -10.74 10.67
CA ALA A 174 2.68 -11.94 9.92
C ALA A 174 2.75 -13.17 10.84
N TYR A 175 3.31 -13.01 12.04
CA TYR A 175 3.38 -14.07 13.05
C TYR A 175 1.99 -14.46 13.56
N GLU A 176 1.17 -13.49 13.97
CA GLU A 176 -0.15 -13.74 14.55
C GLU A 176 -1.19 -14.27 13.56
N LEU A 177 -1.09 -13.88 12.26
CA LEU A 177 -2.07 -14.25 11.25
C LEU A 177 -1.68 -15.51 10.44
N ALA A 178 -0.47 -16.03 10.61
CA ALA A 178 -0.01 -17.26 9.97
C ALA A 178 -0.92 -18.49 10.23
N PRO A 179 -1.46 -18.72 11.45
CA PRO A 179 -2.37 -19.83 11.71
C PRO A 179 -3.67 -19.80 10.90
N TYR A 180 -4.02 -18.63 10.34
CA TYR A 180 -5.17 -18.43 9.45
C TYR A 180 -4.80 -18.48 7.97
N ASN A 181 -3.55 -18.81 7.64
CA ASN A 181 -3.03 -18.75 6.27
C ASN A 181 -3.16 -17.34 5.65
N ILE A 182 -2.94 -16.29 6.45
CA ILE A 182 -2.92 -14.91 6.00
C ILE A 182 -1.47 -14.42 6.05
N ARG A 183 -0.93 -14.09 4.88
CA ARG A 183 0.42 -13.53 4.75
C ARG A 183 0.38 -12.03 4.90
N VAL A 184 1.41 -11.46 5.54
CA VAL A 184 1.55 -10.02 5.72
C VAL A 184 2.95 -9.60 5.30
N ASN A 185 3.05 -8.68 4.35
CA ASN A 185 4.31 -8.18 3.84
C ASN A 185 4.25 -6.66 3.63
N THR A 186 5.41 -6.05 3.44
CA THR A 186 5.52 -4.66 3.02
C THR A 186 6.12 -4.55 1.61
N ILE A 187 5.74 -3.51 0.89
CA ILE A 187 6.42 -3.03 -0.32
C ILE A 187 7.13 -1.74 0.05
N CYS A 188 8.41 -1.65 -0.29
CA CYS A 188 9.27 -0.52 0.05
C CYS A 188 9.76 0.21 -1.21
N PRO A 189 8.93 1.06 -1.83
CA PRO A 189 9.35 1.81 -3.01
C PRO A 189 10.32 2.94 -2.64
N THR A 190 11.19 3.30 -3.59
CA THR A 190 11.86 4.59 -3.64
C THR A 190 10.94 5.67 -4.22
N PHE A 191 11.50 6.73 -4.80
CA PHE A 191 10.74 7.73 -5.54
C PHE A 191 10.08 7.11 -6.77
N VAL A 192 8.76 7.26 -6.87
CA VAL A 192 7.93 6.74 -7.96
C VAL A 192 7.31 7.90 -8.72
N GLU A 193 7.16 7.81 -10.03
CA GLU A 193 6.57 8.84 -10.90
C GLU A 193 5.08 9.07 -10.61
N THR A 194 4.80 9.58 -9.42
CA THR A 194 3.45 9.93 -8.96
C THR A 194 3.23 11.45 -8.99
N PRO A 195 1.98 11.93 -8.95
CA PRO A 195 1.70 13.36 -8.83
C PRO A 195 2.39 14.02 -7.61
N MET A 196 2.60 13.27 -6.53
CA MET A 196 3.31 13.74 -5.34
C MET A 196 4.79 13.99 -5.63
N VAL A 197 5.48 13.00 -6.21
CA VAL A 197 6.92 13.08 -6.52
C VAL A 197 7.20 14.11 -7.60
N LYS A 198 6.33 14.24 -8.60
CA LYS A 198 6.45 15.30 -9.63
C LYS A 198 6.51 16.71 -9.03
N LYS A 199 5.80 16.97 -7.92
CA LYS A 199 5.87 18.26 -7.21
C LYS A 199 7.25 18.49 -6.58
N PHE A 200 7.83 17.47 -5.94
CA PHE A 200 9.17 17.57 -5.34
C PHE A 200 10.27 17.71 -6.39
N PHE A 201 10.14 17.04 -7.52
CA PHE A 201 11.13 17.03 -8.60
C PHE A 201 11.09 18.27 -9.51
N LYS A 202 10.20 19.23 -9.25
CA LYS A 202 10.33 20.60 -9.81
C LYS A 202 11.66 21.25 -9.37
N ASN A 203 12.15 20.93 -8.18
CA ASN A 203 13.50 21.30 -7.74
C ASN A 203 14.53 20.35 -8.39
N LYS A 204 15.20 20.81 -9.45
CA LYS A 204 16.21 20.04 -10.22
C LYS A 204 17.38 19.58 -9.33
N LYS A 205 17.86 20.44 -8.40
CA LYS A 205 18.96 20.10 -7.47
C LYS A 205 18.56 18.92 -6.56
N PHE A 206 17.36 18.98 -6.00
CA PHE A 206 16.82 17.87 -5.20
C PHE A 206 16.65 16.60 -6.03
N LYS A 207 16.07 16.69 -7.24
CA LYS A 207 15.91 15.54 -8.16
C LYS A 207 17.25 14.87 -8.43
N ASN A 208 18.28 15.64 -8.80
CA ASN A 208 19.60 15.11 -9.12
C ASN A 208 20.26 14.45 -7.89
N LYS A 209 20.14 15.07 -6.69
CA LYS A 209 20.59 14.48 -5.42
C LYS A 209 19.93 13.11 -5.17
N MET A 210 18.61 13.01 -5.40
CA MET A 210 17.88 11.75 -5.17
C MET A 210 18.23 10.67 -6.21
N LEU A 211 18.40 11.04 -7.47
CA LEU A 211 18.76 10.08 -8.53
C LEU A 211 20.16 9.47 -8.31
N LYS A 212 21.11 10.21 -7.75
CA LYS A 212 22.44 9.68 -7.39
C LYS A 212 22.39 8.53 -6.39
N ASN A 213 21.35 8.49 -5.55
CA ASN A 213 21.16 7.43 -4.56
C ASN A 213 20.39 6.21 -5.11
N ILE A 214 20.02 6.21 -6.40
CA ILE A 214 19.34 5.09 -7.04
C ILE A 214 20.31 4.46 -8.04
N PRO A 215 21.00 3.35 -7.72
CA PRO A 215 21.99 2.71 -8.62
C PRO A 215 21.45 2.41 -10.02
N LEU A 216 20.15 2.05 -10.17
CA LEU A 216 19.53 1.86 -11.49
C LEU A 216 19.32 3.16 -12.27
N GLY A 217 19.71 4.33 -11.76
CA GLY A 217 19.77 5.62 -12.46
C GLY A 217 18.39 6.25 -12.80
N ARG A 218 17.29 5.67 -12.37
CA ARG A 218 15.94 6.17 -12.65
C ARG A 218 15.01 6.06 -11.46
N VAL A 219 13.99 6.91 -11.40
CA VAL A 219 12.86 6.72 -10.49
C VAL A 219 12.02 5.51 -10.93
N ALA A 220 11.34 4.89 -9.99
CA ALA A 220 10.42 3.80 -10.29
C ALA A 220 9.18 4.35 -11.05
N LYS A 221 8.60 3.52 -11.92
CA LYS A 221 7.28 3.73 -12.49
C LYS A 221 6.21 3.18 -11.54
N GLU A 222 4.98 3.67 -11.64
CA GLU A 222 3.86 3.11 -10.87
C GLU A 222 3.69 1.60 -11.13
N SER A 223 3.98 1.14 -12.36
CA SER A 223 3.93 -0.28 -12.74
C SER A 223 4.97 -1.15 -12.03
N ASP A 224 6.19 -0.64 -11.76
CA ASP A 224 7.23 -1.41 -11.06
C ASP A 224 6.72 -1.85 -9.67
N VAL A 225 6.02 -0.94 -8.98
CA VAL A 225 5.43 -1.20 -7.65
C VAL A 225 4.16 -2.05 -7.74
N ALA A 226 3.28 -1.75 -8.70
CA ALA A 226 2.01 -2.44 -8.85
C ALA A 226 2.18 -3.93 -9.20
N THR A 227 3.20 -4.27 -10.01
CA THR A 227 3.57 -5.66 -10.32
C THR A 227 4.04 -6.41 -9.07
N ALA A 228 4.87 -5.79 -8.23
CA ALA A 228 5.32 -6.37 -6.97
C ALA A 228 4.15 -6.61 -6.00
N VAL A 229 3.20 -5.68 -5.94
CA VAL A 229 1.95 -5.83 -5.16
C VAL A 229 1.13 -7.01 -5.68
N ALA A 230 0.92 -7.13 -7.00
CA ALA A 230 0.17 -8.23 -7.60
C ALA A 230 0.85 -9.60 -7.32
N PHE A 231 2.18 -9.65 -7.36
CA PHE A 231 2.96 -10.83 -6.98
C PHE A 231 2.74 -11.23 -5.52
N LEU A 232 2.85 -10.29 -4.57
CA LEU A 232 2.62 -10.56 -3.14
C LEU A 232 1.15 -10.88 -2.84
N ALA A 233 0.21 -10.42 -3.65
CA ALA A 233 -1.21 -10.73 -3.51
C ALA A 233 -1.55 -12.17 -3.95
N ALA A 234 -0.77 -12.76 -4.85
CA ALA A 234 -1.06 -14.04 -5.49
C ALA A 234 -0.46 -15.24 -4.74
N ASN A 235 -0.93 -16.44 -5.10
CA ASN A 235 -0.39 -17.70 -4.58
C ASN A 235 1.04 -18.02 -5.10
N SER A 236 1.56 -17.23 -6.06
CA SER A 236 2.97 -17.30 -6.47
C SER A 236 3.94 -16.92 -5.36
N SER A 237 3.46 -16.26 -4.31
CA SER A 237 4.22 -15.84 -3.13
C SER A 237 3.74 -16.51 -1.82
N GLU A 238 3.18 -17.71 -1.89
CA GLU A 238 2.52 -18.37 -0.73
C GLU A 238 3.45 -18.65 0.46
N MET A 239 4.76 -18.76 0.26
CA MET A 239 5.75 -18.92 1.34
C MET A 239 6.41 -17.60 1.76
N ILE A 240 5.90 -16.45 1.27
CA ILE A 240 6.48 -15.14 1.57
C ILE A 240 5.56 -14.41 2.57
N THR A 241 5.99 -14.29 3.82
CA THR A 241 5.32 -13.53 4.89
C THR A 241 6.34 -12.91 5.83
N GLY A 242 6.02 -11.76 6.43
CA GLY A 242 6.89 -11.02 7.35
C GLY A 242 8.07 -10.31 6.66
N THR A 243 8.11 -10.26 5.33
CA THR A 243 9.19 -9.65 4.57
C THR A 243 8.87 -8.24 4.09
N SER A 244 9.93 -7.52 3.76
CA SER A 244 9.88 -6.21 3.12
C SER A 244 10.47 -6.33 1.73
N LEU A 245 9.62 -6.27 0.70
CA LEU A 245 10.08 -6.32 -0.69
C LEU A 245 10.47 -4.92 -1.15
N LEU A 246 11.76 -4.73 -1.36
CA LEU A 246 12.34 -3.47 -1.85
C LEU A 246 12.03 -3.31 -3.34
N VAL A 247 11.55 -2.12 -3.73
CA VAL A 247 11.36 -1.70 -5.12
C VAL A 247 12.01 -0.32 -5.25
N ASP A 248 13.32 -0.28 -4.99
CA ASP A 248 14.05 0.95 -4.71
C ASP A 248 15.23 1.22 -5.66
N GLY A 249 15.42 0.35 -6.64
CA GLY A 249 16.48 0.49 -7.63
C GLY A 249 17.89 0.39 -7.04
N GLY A 250 18.04 -0.28 -5.87
CA GLY A 250 19.28 -0.47 -5.17
C GLY A 250 19.63 0.63 -4.15
N TRP A 251 18.71 1.56 -3.87
CA TRP A 251 18.97 2.64 -2.90
C TRP A 251 19.47 2.14 -1.54
N THR A 252 18.89 1.06 -1.03
CA THR A 252 19.23 0.52 0.30
C THR A 252 20.28 -0.58 0.27
N ALA A 253 20.89 -0.84 -0.87
CA ALA A 253 21.94 -1.86 -1.03
C ALA A 253 23.36 -1.31 -0.75
N GLN A 254 23.49 -0.04 -0.38
CA GLN A 254 24.74 0.68 -0.13
C GLN A 254 24.81 1.25 1.28
#